data_d3768aed28093024922f0454f0ef3f3c
#
_entry.id   d3768aed28093024922f0454f0ef3f3c
#
_cell.length_a   1.000
_cell.length_b   1.000
_cell.length_c   1.000
_cell.angle_alpha   90.00
_cell.angle_beta   90.00
_cell.angle_gamma   90.00
#
_symmetry.space_group_name_H-M   'P 1'
#
loop_
_entity.id
_entity.type
_entity.pdbx_description
1 polymer ?
#
loop_
_entity_poly.entity_id
_entity_poly.type
_entity_poly.pdbx_seq_one_letter_code
_entity_poly.pdbx_strand_id
1 'polypeptide(L)'
;MKVSIITSCYNREKTIRGAVESVLAQDYPDIEYIIVDGASKDHSVEIIKDTIAGHEDKVKFISEPDHGMYEAINKGIRMATGDVIALCHSDDFMYAKDTVSHVVKKMEETDCDFLYADGIFVNEQNTSKVVRKWIGGKFARWKVRCGWLPLHPTCYIKRDVMMKCGLYDESYKIAADTNLLVNYLYNCHLKVAYLPEFVTRMRMGGMSTDASKRKKMWNEDIRVYTGYGFKPVTLTKLMKMAWKVPQFIKAKFM
;
A
#
# COMPACT_ATOMS: atom_id res chain seq x y z
N MET A 1 -2.11 17.96 9.23
CA MET A 1 -2.54 17.35 7.93
C MET A 1 -3.54 16.25 8.22
N LYS A 2 -4.71 16.25 7.59
CA LYS A 2 -5.67 15.14 7.71
C LYS A 2 -5.22 13.94 6.86
N VAL A 3 -5.20 12.74 7.44
CA VAL A 3 -4.79 11.51 6.75
C VAL A 3 -5.99 10.62 6.49
N SER A 4 -6.29 10.33 5.22
CA SER A 4 -7.29 9.32 4.84
C SER A 4 -6.61 7.98 4.64
N ILE A 5 -6.91 7.01 5.49
CA ILE A 5 -6.44 5.62 5.36
C ILE A 5 -7.55 4.81 4.70
N ILE A 6 -7.20 4.05 3.66
CA ILE A 6 -8.16 3.28 2.87
C ILE A 6 -7.87 1.79 3.02
N THR A 7 -8.91 1.01 3.30
CA THR A 7 -8.89 -0.45 3.29
C THR A 7 -9.89 -0.97 2.26
N SER A 8 -9.42 -1.72 1.28
CA SER A 8 -10.29 -2.51 0.40
C SER A 8 -10.44 -3.92 0.97
N CYS A 9 -11.67 -4.44 0.99
CA CYS A 9 -11.99 -5.74 1.55
C CYS A 9 -12.83 -6.57 0.57
N TYR A 10 -12.52 -7.87 0.44
CA TYR A 10 -13.38 -8.86 -0.22
C TYR A 10 -13.06 -10.25 0.33
N ASN A 11 -14.02 -10.85 1.07
CA ASN A 11 -13.91 -12.16 1.71
C ASN A 11 -12.64 -12.28 2.59
N ARG A 12 -12.59 -11.49 3.66
CA ARG A 12 -11.44 -11.38 4.57
C ARG A 12 -11.81 -11.59 6.05
N GLU A 13 -12.83 -12.38 6.35
CA GLU A 13 -13.31 -12.62 7.71
C GLU A 13 -12.21 -12.99 8.73
N LYS A 14 -11.14 -13.68 8.27
CA LYS A 14 -10.03 -14.12 9.13
C LYS A 14 -9.04 -13.02 9.48
N THR A 15 -9.01 -11.91 8.73
CA THR A 15 -7.92 -10.94 8.83
C THR A 15 -8.40 -9.51 9.04
N ILE A 16 -9.59 -9.17 8.54
CA ILE A 16 -10.08 -7.79 8.50
C ILE A 16 -10.16 -7.12 9.86
N ARG A 17 -10.54 -7.84 10.94
CA ARG A 17 -10.60 -7.29 12.30
C ARG A 17 -9.28 -6.68 12.72
N GLY A 18 -8.18 -7.42 12.59
CA GLY A 18 -6.86 -6.93 12.98
C GLY A 18 -6.37 -5.74 12.15
N ALA A 19 -6.70 -5.70 10.86
CA ALA A 19 -6.40 -4.55 10.01
C ALA A 19 -7.14 -3.29 10.51
N VAL A 20 -8.46 -3.40 10.73
CA VAL A 20 -9.30 -2.29 11.21
C VAL A 20 -8.84 -1.81 12.59
N GLU A 21 -8.64 -2.73 13.55
CA GLU A 21 -8.15 -2.39 14.88
C GLU A 21 -6.80 -1.67 14.86
N SER A 22 -5.89 -2.07 13.96
CA SER A 22 -4.56 -1.45 13.84
C SER A 22 -4.62 0.01 13.37
N VAL A 23 -5.60 0.35 12.53
CA VAL A 23 -5.84 1.73 12.08
C VAL A 23 -6.55 2.54 13.16
N LEU A 24 -7.58 1.98 13.81
CA LEU A 24 -8.30 2.65 14.90
C LEU A 24 -7.43 2.92 16.13
N ALA A 25 -6.39 2.11 16.34
CA ALA A 25 -5.44 2.27 17.44
C ALA A 25 -4.37 3.34 17.22
N GLN A 26 -4.36 4.03 16.07
CA GLN A 26 -3.38 5.08 15.81
C GLN A 26 -3.60 6.28 16.73
N ASP A 27 -2.51 6.87 17.22
CA ASP A 27 -2.52 8.01 18.16
C ASP A 27 -2.74 9.36 17.48
N TYR A 28 -2.60 9.43 16.15
CA TYR A 28 -2.79 10.65 15.37
C TYR A 28 -4.27 11.06 15.35
N PRO A 29 -4.64 12.28 15.80
CA PRO A 29 -6.04 12.63 16.01
C PRO A 29 -6.84 12.88 14.72
N ASP A 30 -6.18 13.31 13.64
CA ASP A 30 -6.87 13.74 12.40
C ASP A 30 -6.79 12.64 11.32
N ILE A 31 -7.35 11.48 11.64
CA ILE A 31 -7.49 10.35 10.71
C ILE A 31 -8.94 10.24 10.24
N GLU A 32 -9.11 10.13 8.93
CA GLU A 32 -10.32 9.64 8.28
C GLU A 32 -10.06 8.20 7.81
N TYR A 33 -10.85 7.26 8.28
CA TYR A 33 -10.72 5.87 7.87
C TYR A 33 -11.83 5.47 6.90
N ILE A 34 -11.47 4.92 5.73
CA ILE A 34 -12.41 4.57 4.67
C ILE A 34 -12.27 3.09 4.37
N ILE A 35 -13.34 2.33 4.59
CA ILE A 35 -13.40 0.90 4.31
C ILE A 35 -14.36 0.68 3.15
N VAL A 36 -13.84 0.07 2.08
CA VAL A 36 -14.62 -0.29 0.88
C VAL A 36 -14.64 -1.81 0.74
N ASP A 37 -15.80 -2.39 0.97
CA ASP A 37 -16.04 -3.81 0.83
C ASP A 37 -16.69 -4.12 -0.52
N GLY A 38 -16.15 -5.10 -1.25
CA GLY A 38 -16.61 -5.51 -2.58
C GLY A 38 -17.83 -6.44 -2.57
N ALA A 39 -18.79 -6.25 -1.66
CA ALA A 39 -19.92 -7.13 -1.39
C ALA A 39 -19.47 -8.55 -0.99
N SER A 40 -18.68 -8.63 0.08
CA SER A 40 -18.22 -9.90 0.66
C SER A 40 -19.38 -10.83 1.00
N LYS A 41 -19.14 -12.14 0.82
CA LYS A 41 -20.13 -13.19 1.04
C LYS A 41 -19.86 -14.03 2.29
N ASP A 42 -18.74 -13.76 2.96
CA ASP A 42 -18.36 -14.29 4.26
C ASP A 42 -18.77 -13.31 5.38
N HIS A 43 -18.29 -13.52 6.58
CA HIS A 43 -18.60 -12.66 7.74
C HIS A 43 -17.81 -11.32 7.77
N SER A 44 -17.10 -10.96 6.70
CA SER A 44 -16.27 -9.73 6.67
C SER A 44 -17.06 -8.47 7.02
N VAL A 45 -18.27 -8.30 6.43
CA VAL A 45 -19.11 -7.11 6.64
C VAL A 45 -19.59 -7.01 8.10
N GLU A 46 -19.98 -8.12 8.72
CA GLU A 46 -20.40 -8.19 10.12
C GLU A 46 -19.23 -7.81 11.05
N ILE A 47 -18.05 -8.40 10.79
CA ILE A 47 -16.84 -8.13 11.56
C ILE A 47 -16.42 -6.66 11.45
N ILE A 48 -16.50 -6.07 10.27
CA ILE A 48 -16.21 -4.64 10.06
C ILE A 48 -17.15 -3.81 10.93
N LYS A 49 -18.47 -4.01 10.81
CA LYS A 49 -19.48 -3.24 11.55
C LYS A 49 -19.26 -3.34 13.07
N ASP A 50 -19.00 -4.55 13.58
CA ASP A 50 -18.69 -4.76 14.98
C ASP A 50 -17.45 -4.00 15.44
N THR A 51 -16.39 -4.01 14.59
CA THR A 51 -15.09 -3.44 14.94
C THR A 51 -15.11 -1.91 14.92
N ILE A 52 -15.90 -1.31 14.02
CA ILE A 52 -16.00 0.16 13.91
C ILE A 52 -17.06 0.77 14.83
N ALA A 53 -17.82 -0.04 15.55
CA ALA A 53 -18.85 0.45 16.48
C ALA A 53 -18.22 1.40 17.52
N GLY A 54 -18.83 2.60 17.66
CA GLY A 54 -18.30 3.68 18.49
C GLY A 54 -17.20 4.55 17.84
N HIS A 55 -16.91 4.35 16.57
CA HIS A 55 -15.94 5.12 15.77
C HIS A 55 -16.56 5.74 14.50
N GLU A 56 -17.88 5.84 14.44
CA GLU A 56 -18.63 6.26 13.25
C GLU A 56 -18.30 7.70 12.81
N ASP A 57 -17.78 8.50 13.73
CA ASP A 57 -17.31 9.88 13.47
C ASP A 57 -16.04 9.92 12.59
N LYS A 58 -15.22 8.86 12.64
CA LYS A 58 -13.95 8.77 11.92
C LYS A 58 -13.96 7.78 10.76
N VAL A 59 -14.94 6.86 10.72
CA VAL A 59 -14.98 5.75 9.78
C VAL A 59 -16.11 5.92 8.76
N LYS A 60 -15.74 5.89 7.48
CA LYS A 60 -16.69 5.73 6.38
C LYS A 60 -16.63 4.29 5.88
N PHE A 61 -17.76 3.59 5.93
CA PHE A 61 -17.87 2.22 5.46
C PHE A 61 -18.92 2.09 4.36
N ILE A 62 -18.54 1.48 3.24
CA ILE A 62 -19.45 1.08 2.16
C ILE A 62 -19.21 -0.39 1.80
N SER A 63 -20.29 -1.09 1.45
CA SER A 63 -20.24 -2.45 0.92
C SER A 63 -21.09 -2.51 -0.33
N GLU A 64 -20.44 -2.68 -1.48
CA GLU A 64 -21.08 -2.75 -2.79
C GLU A 64 -20.19 -3.54 -3.77
N PRO A 65 -20.77 -4.18 -4.81
CA PRO A 65 -19.99 -4.93 -5.77
C PRO A 65 -18.92 -4.08 -6.46
N ASP A 66 -17.75 -4.69 -6.70
CA ASP A 66 -16.67 -4.13 -7.48
C ASP A 66 -16.10 -5.17 -8.48
N HIS A 67 -15.27 -4.69 -9.42
CA HIS A 67 -14.59 -5.52 -10.40
C HIS A 67 -13.14 -5.88 -9.97
N GLY A 68 -12.78 -5.59 -8.70
CA GLY A 68 -11.50 -5.92 -8.10
C GLY A 68 -10.93 -4.83 -7.18
N MET A 69 -9.89 -5.22 -6.45
CA MET A 69 -9.25 -4.42 -5.40
C MET A 69 -8.96 -2.97 -5.80
N TYR A 70 -8.48 -2.74 -7.01
CA TYR A 70 -8.09 -1.39 -7.44
C TYR A 70 -9.28 -0.47 -7.68
N GLU A 71 -10.43 -1.00 -8.11
CA GLU A 71 -11.68 -0.25 -8.17
C GLU A 71 -12.13 0.15 -6.77
N ALA A 72 -12.10 -0.78 -5.81
CA ALA A 72 -12.42 -0.51 -4.41
C ALA A 72 -11.50 0.58 -3.82
N ILE A 73 -10.18 0.49 -4.07
CA ILE A 73 -9.23 1.52 -3.64
C ILE A 73 -9.55 2.87 -4.28
N ASN A 74 -9.82 2.91 -5.59
CA ASN A 74 -10.17 4.14 -6.30
C ASN A 74 -11.47 4.77 -5.77
N LYS A 75 -12.48 3.95 -5.42
CA LYS A 75 -13.70 4.42 -4.73
C LYS A 75 -13.33 5.10 -3.41
N GLY A 76 -12.51 4.44 -2.59
CA GLY A 76 -12.03 5.00 -1.32
C GLY A 76 -11.28 6.31 -1.50
N ILE A 77 -10.39 6.43 -2.50
CA ILE A 77 -9.67 7.68 -2.79
C ILE A 77 -10.63 8.81 -3.18
N ARG A 78 -11.67 8.54 -3.97
CA ARG A 78 -12.67 9.54 -4.35
C ARG A 78 -13.52 10.00 -3.17
N MET A 79 -13.76 9.13 -2.19
CA MET A 79 -14.48 9.46 -0.95
C MET A 79 -13.61 10.21 0.08
N ALA A 80 -12.29 10.12 -0.06
CA ALA A 80 -11.34 10.71 0.87
C ALA A 80 -11.39 12.24 0.85
N THR A 81 -11.33 12.85 2.03
CA THR A 81 -11.29 14.30 2.22
C THR A 81 -9.99 14.78 2.86
N GLY A 82 -9.13 13.86 3.29
CA GLY A 82 -7.84 14.19 3.90
C GLY A 82 -6.84 14.75 2.90
N ASP A 83 -5.81 15.41 3.43
CA ASP A 83 -4.71 15.98 2.66
C ASP A 83 -3.80 14.89 2.08
N VAL A 84 -3.70 13.76 2.79
CA VAL A 84 -2.82 12.63 2.49
C VAL A 84 -3.62 11.35 2.41
N ILE A 85 -3.31 10.52 1.42
CA ILE A 85 -3.86 9.17 1.24
C ILE A 85 -2.82 8.12 1.63
N ALA A 86 -3.26 7.14 2.40
CA ALA A 86 -2.50 5.94 2.74
C ALA A 86 -3.37 4.68 2.58
N LEU A 87 -2.75 3.52 2.45
CA LEU A 87 -3.43 2.23 2.37
C LEU A 87 -3.04 1.34 3.56
N CYS A 88 -4.05 0.67 4.13
CA CYS A 88 -3.87 -0.50 4.98
C CYS A 88 -4.70 -1.63 4.38
N HIS A 89 -4.06 -2.65 3.80
CA HIS A 89 -4.81 -3.75 3.19
C HIS A 89 -5.51 -4.59 4.26
N SER A 90 -6.59 -5.26 3.88
CA SER A 90 -7.48 -6.04 4.76
C SER A 90 -6.82 -7.25 5.45
N ASP A 91 -5.59 -7.58 5.10
CA ASP A 91 -4.76 -8.63 5.69
C ASP A 91 -3.47 -8.09 6.34
N ASP A 92 -3.24 -6.77 6.31
CA ASP A 92 -2.06 -6.10 6.84
C ASP A 92 -2.36 -5.36 8.16
N PHE A 93 -1.32 -4.77 8.74
CA PHE A 93 -1.41 -3.97 9.96
C PHE A 93 -0.55 -2.72 9.88
N MET A 94 -0.97 -1.65 10.54
CA MET A 94 -0.07 -0.56 10.90
C MET A 94 1.03 -1.10 11.81
N TYR A 95 2.26 -0.59 11.67
CA TYR A 95 3.40 -1.15 12.39
C TYR A 95 3.35 -0.90 13.89
N ALA A 96 3.04 0.33 14.30
CA ALA A 96 2.95 0.78 15.68
C ALA A 96 1.80 1.80 15.83
N LYS A 97 1.45 2.17 17.06
CA LYS A 97 0.36 3.12 17.32
C LYS A 97 0.71 4.56 16.91
N ASP A 98 1.97 4.91 16.89
CA ASP A 98 2.51 6.22 16.54
C ASP A 98 2.96 6.34 15.07
N THR A 99 2.66 5.33 14.26
CA THR A 99 3.10 5.26 12.85
C THR A 99 2.63 6.49 12.06
N VAL A 100 1.35 6.85 12.16
CA VAL A 100 0.81 7.99 11.40
C VAL A 100 1.40 9.32 11.88
N SER A 101 1.57 9.49 13.18
CA SER A 101 2.20 10.69 13.77
C SER A 101 3.62 10.91 13.23
N HIS A 102 4.45 9.86 13.16
CA HIS A 102 5.80 9.94 12.60
C HIS A 102 5.81 10.27 11.10
N VAL A 103 4.90 9.66 10.34
CA VAL A 103 4.75 9.94 8.91
C VAL A 103 4.34 11.38 8.67
N VAL A 104 3.31 11.88 9.36
CA VAL A 104 2.84 13.27 9.20
C VAL A 104 3.95 14.25 9.57
N LYS A 105 4.61 14.07 10.72
CA LYS A 105 5.75 14.87 11.11
C LYS A 105 6.81 14.94 10.01
N LYS A 106 7.16 13.79 9.42
CA LYS A 106 8.14 13.74 8.33
C LYS A 106 7.66 14.42 7.06
N MET A 107 6.38 14.30 6.72
CA MET A 107 5.79 14.98 5.56
C MET A 107 5.81 16.50 5.74
N GLU A 108 5.49 17.00 6.93
CA GLU A 108 5.50 18.44 7.26
C GLU A 108 6.92 19.00 7.27
N GLU A 109 7.88 18.30 7.89
CA GLU A 109 9.30 18.69 7.90
C GLU A 109 9.91 18.80 6.51
N THR A 110 9.52 17.93 5.61
CA THR A 110 10.07 17.86 4.24
C THR A 110 9.21 18.58 3.22
N ASP A 111 7.96 18.92 3.54
CA ASP A 111 6.95 19.41 2.60
C ASP A 111 6.92 18.56 1.32
N CYS A 112 6.97 17.23 1.46
CA CYS A 112 7.01 16.32 0.33
C CYS A 112 5.60 16.04 -0.23
N ASP A 113 5.55 15.68 -1.51
CA ASP A 113 4.33 15.26 -2.19
C ASP A 113 4.04 13.77 -2.00
N PHE A 114 5.13 13.00 -1.84
CA PHE A 114 5.15 11.55 -1.75
C PHE A 114 6.15 11.14 -0.67
N LEU A 115 5.67 10.48 0.36
CA LEU A 115 6.52 9.83 1.36
C LEU A 115 6.41 8.33 1.21
N TYR A 116 7.53 7.62 1.39
CA TYR A 116 7.54 6.18 1.58
C TYR A 116 8.47 5.80 2.74
N ALA A 117 8.26 4.63 3.29
CA ALA A 117 8.97 4.14 4.46
C ALA A 117 9.38 2.67 4.30
N ASP A 118 9.86 2.07 5.37
CA ASP A 118 10.17 0.65 5.44
C ASP A 118 8.93 -0.17 5.83
N GLY A 119 8.96 -1.46 5.53
CA GLY A 119 7.92 -2.40 5.93
C GLY A 119 8.47 -3.80 6.21
N ILE A 120 7.73 -4.57 6.96
CA ILE A 120 8.07 -5.97 7.21
C ILE A 120 7.01 -6.91 6.65
N PHE A 121 7.44 -8.11 6.28
CA PHE A 121 6.54 -9.21 5.98
C PHE A 121 6.53 -10.17 7.17
N VAL A 122 5.35 -10.53 7.61
CA VAL A 122 5.14 -11.46 8.72
C VAL A 122 4.52 -12.76 8.22
N ASN A 123 4.72 -13.84 8.99
CA ASN A 123 4.15 -15.14 8.65
C ASN A 123 2.61 -15.08 8.68
N GLU A 124 1.98 -15.80 7.77
CA GLU A 124 0.52 -15.79 7.59
C GLU A 124 -0.24 -16.21 8.88
N GLN A 125 0.24 -17.25 9.54
CA GLN A 125 -0.41 -17.82 10.75
C GLN A 125 0.14 -17.23 12.05
N ASN A 126 1.44 -16.87 12.07
CA ASN A 126 2.09 -16.28 13.23
C ASN A 126 2.66 -14.90 12.88
N THR A 127 1.85 -13.86 13.08
CA THR A 127 2.21 -12.48 12.73
C THR A 127 3.33 -11.87 13.58
N SER A 128 3.74 -12.54 14.68
CA SER A 128 4.93 -12.14 15.44
C SER A 128 6.24 -12.54 14.75
N LYS A 129 6.20 -13.50 13.81
CA LYS A 129 7.39 -13.99 13.09
C LYS A 129 7.64 -13.16 11.84
N VAL A 130 8.71 -12.35 11.87
CA VAL A 130 9.18 -11.62 10.68
C VAL A 130 9.83 -12.58 9.71
N VAL A 131 9.40 -12.52 8.44
CA VAL A 131 9.90 -13.38 7.35
C VAL A 131 10.83 -12.60 6.42
N ARG A 132 10.56 -11.30 6.25
CA ARG A 132 11.31 -10.45 5.31
C ARG A 132 11.21 -9.00 5.74
N LYS A 133 12.30 -8.24 5.55
CA LYS A 133 12.32 -6.79 5.75
C LYS A 133 12.45 -6.08 4.40
N TRP A 134 11.61 -5.11 4.17
CA TRP A 134 11.71 -4.23 3.03
C TRP A 134 12.26 -2.89 3.48
N ILE A 135 13.51 -2.63 3.16
CA ILE A 135 14.17 -1.36 3.41
C ILE A 135 14.14 -0.56 2.10
N GLY A 136 13.44 0.56 2.12
CA GLY A 136 13.27 1.42 0.95
C GLY A 136 14.57 2.10 0.53
N GLY A 137 15.28 2.68 1.49
CA GLY A 137 16.51 3.45 1.25
C GLY A 137 16.25 4.76 0.50
N LYS A 138 17.29 5.55 0.26
CA LYS A 138 17.16 6.86 -0.39
C LYS A 138 16.62 6.75 -1.81
N PHE A 139 15.67 7.62 -2.12
CA PHE A 139 15.10 7.76 -3.46
C PHE A 139 16.17 8.27 -4.45
N ALA A 140 16.13 7.69 -5.65
CA ALA A 140 16.78 8.25 -6.83
C ALA A 140 15.98 7.80 -8.06
N ARG A 141 15.61 8.74 -8.91
CA ARG A 141 14.74 8.50 -10.08
C ARG A 141 15.26 7.42 -11.03
N TRP A 142 16.59 7.35 -11.23
CA TRP A 142 17.20 6.33 -12.08
C TRP A 142 16.95 4.90 -11.56
N LYS A 143 16.80 4.71 -10.23
CA LYS A 143 16.51 3.39 -9.65
C LYS A 143 15.16 2.86 -10.12
N VAL A 144 14.16 3.74 -10.34
CA VAL A 144 12.85 3.34 -10.85
C VAL A 144 12.99 2.69 -12.22
N ARG A 145 13.82 3.28 -13.11
CA ARG A 145 14.14 2.69 -14.42
C ARG A 145 14.86 1.34 -14.29
N CYS A 146 15.56 1.14 -13.20
CA CYS A 146 16.18 -0.14 -12.83
C CYS A 146 15.23 -1.06 -12.05
N GLY A 147 13.92 -0.84 -12.09
CA GLY A 147 12.92 -1.71 -11.48
C GLY A 147 12.78 -1.60 -9.96
N TRP A 148 13.51 -0.67 -9.30
CA TRP A 148 13.30 -0.39 -7.88
C TRP A 148 12.02 0.42 -7.68
N LEU A 149 11.22 0.00 -6.70
CA LEU A 149 10.05 0.71 -6.21
C LEU A 149 9.98 0.58 -4.69
N PRO A 150 9.41 1.54 -3.96
CA PRO A 150 9.11 1.36 -2.54
C PRO A 150 8.06 0.26 -2.33
N LEU A 151 7.93 -0.20 -1.11
CA LEU A 151 6.84 -1.09 -0.73
C LEU A 151 5.53 -0.31 -0.75
N HIS A 152 4.59 -0.71 -1.59
CA HIS A 152 3.38 0.05 -1.88
C HIS A 152 2.57 0.47 -0.62
N PRO A 153 2.27 -0.43 0.37
CA PRO A 153 1.54 -0.03 1.58
C PRO A 153 2.33 0.90 2.53
N THR A 154 3.59 1.23 2.24
CA THR A 154 4.34 2.22 3.02
C THR A 154 4.28 3.61 2.42
N CYS A 155 3.51 3.79 1.34
CA CYS A 155 3.42 5.06 0.62
C CYS A 155 2.30 5.93 1.18
N TYR A 156 2.64 7.19 1.48
CA TYR A 156 1.73 8.25 1.87
C TYR A 156 1.84 9.36 0.84
N ILE A 157 0.72 9.72 0.22
CA ILE A 157 0.72 10.55 -1.00
C ILE A 157 -0.25 11.70 -0.80
N LYS A 158 0.15 12.94 -1.09
CA LYS A 158 -0.80 14.07 -1.10
C LYS A 158 -1.97 13.75 -2.02
N ARG A 159 -3.20 13.97 -1.53
CA ARG A 159 -4.43 13.66 -2.26
C ARG A 159 -4.52 14.41 -3.60
N ASP A 160 -4.14 15.68 -3.62
CA ASP A 160 -4.13 16.51 -4.83
C ASP A 160 -3.17 15.96 -5.90
N VAL A 161 -2.05 15.38 -5.49
CA VAL A 161 -1.11 14.67 -6.38
C VAL A 161 -1.80 13.47 -7.02
N MET A 162 -2.53 12.67 -6.24
CA MET A 162 -3.26 11.52 -6.79
C MET A 162 -4.34 11.96 -7.78
N MET A 163 -5.07 13.01 -7.48
CA MET A 163 -6.10 13.56 -8.37
C MET A 163 -5.50 14.13 -9.66
N LYS A 164 -4.30 14.70 -9.59
CA LYS A 164 -3.60 15.31 -10.73
C LYS A 164 -2.84 14.29 -11.58
N CYS A 165 -2.13 13.36 -10.96
CA CYS A 165 -1.27 12.38 -11.63
C CYS A 165 -2.03 11.11 -12.08
N GLY A 166 -3.28 10.95 -11.66
CA GLY A 166 -4.15 9.80 -11.98
C GLY A 166 -4.17 8.74 -10.88
N LEU A 167 -5.27 8.03 -10.79
CA LEU A 167 -5.53 6.96 -9.83
C LEU A 167 -4.99 5.60 -10.34
N TYR A 168 -5.35 4.52 -9.66
CA TYR A 168 -4.98 3.17 -10.11
C TYR A 168 -5.66 2.83 -11.44
N ASP A 169 -4.88 2.33 -12.39
CA ASP A 169 -5.40 1.82 -13.66
C ASP A 169 -6.01 0.43 -13.44
N GLU A 170 -7.33 0.37 -13.46
CA GLU A 170 -8.14 -0.82 -13.19
C GLU A 170 -8.02 -1.90 -14.28
N SER A 171 -7.38 -1.57 -15.41
CA SER A 171 -7.08 -2.54 -16.47
C SER A 171 -5.99 -3.56 -16.07
N TYR A 172 -5.19 -3.24 -15.05
CA TYR A 172 -4.28 -4.17 -14.39
C TYR A 172 -4.99 -4.88 -13.24
N LYS A 173 -4.75 -6.18 -13.11
CA LYS A 173 -5.35 -6.98 -12.03
C LYS A 173 -4.37 -7.24 -10.88
N ILE A 174 -3.06 -7.10 -11.11
CA ILE A 174 -2.01 -7.36 -10.12
C ILE A 174 -1.00 -6.21 -10.03
N ALA A 175 -0.66 -5.56 -11.15
CA ALA A 175 0.45 -4.60 -11.23
C ALA A 175 0.01 -3.14 -11.33
N ALA A 176 -1.23 -2.78 -10.95
CA ALA A 176 -1.65 -1.38 -10.95
C ALA A 176 -0.88 -0.54 -9.91
N ASP A 177 -0.44 -1.14 -8.79
CA ASP A 177 0.49 -0.54 -7.85
C ASP A 177 1.84 -0.20 -8.51
N THR A 178 2.40 -1.15 -9.28
CA THR A 178 3.62 -0.93 -10.05
C THR A 178 3.43 0.20 -11.07
N ASN A 179 2.30 0.22 -11.78
CA ASN A 179 1.98 1.26 -12.76
C ASN A 179 1.90 2.64 -12.11
N LEU A 180 1.15 2.76 -11.00
CA LEU A 180 1.00 4.01 -10.26
C LEU A 180 2.35 4.51 -9.73
N LEU A 181 3.14 3.63 -9.09
CA LEU A 181 4.44 4.01 -8.52
C LEU A 181 5.44 4.42 -9.59
N VAL A 182 5.47 3.74 -10.75
CA VAL A 182 6.32 4.16 -11.88
C VAL A 182 5.87 5.52 -12.39
N ASN A 183 4.58 5.76 -12.57
CA ASN A 183 4.07 7.05 -12.99
C ASN A 183 4.51 8.16 -12.04
N TYR A 184 4.25 8.01 -10.76
CA TYR A 184 4.49 9.04 -9.76
C TYR A 184 5.99 9.33 -9.58
N LEU A 185 6.79 8.28 -9.44
CA LEU A 185 8.21 8.40 -9.12
C LEU A 185 9.10 8.66 -10.35
N TYR A 186 8.60 8.38 -11.55
CA TYR A 186 9.38 8.58 -12.78
C TYR A 186 8.89 9.77 -13.61
N ASN A 187 7.57 9.93 -13.81
CA ASN A 187 7.00 10.96 -14.68
C ASN A 187 6.57 12.23 -13.96
N CYS A 188 5.92 12.13 -12.79
CA CYS A 188 5.24 13.28 -12.18
C CYS A 188 6.18 14.28 -11.48
N HIS A 189 7.50 14.03 -11.45
CA HIS A 189 8.50 14.94 -10.86
C HIS A 189 8.18 15.40 -9.42
N LEU A 190 7.66 14.51 -8.59
CA LEU A 190 7.25 14.77 -7.23
C LEU A 190 8.44 15.02 -6.30
N LYS A 191 8.20 15.81 -5.26
CA LYS A 191 9.10 15.94 -4.11
C LYS A 191 8.93 14.71 -3.21
N VAL A 192 9.90 13.80 -3.26
CA VAL A 192 9.85 12.49 -2.61
C VAL A 192 10.68 12.48 -1.33
N ALA A 193 10.10 12.04 -0.22
CA ALA A 193 10.79 11.80 1.04
C ALA A 193 10.84 10.32 1.41
N TYR A 194 11.86 9.93 2.15
CA TYR A 194 12.03 8.61 2.73
C TYR A 194 12.08 8.70 4.25
N LEU A 195 11.23 7.94 4.91
CA LEU A 195 11.23 7.75 6.36
C LEU A 195 11.89 6.39 6.66
N PRO A 196 13.08 6.34 7.30
CA PRO A 196 13.77 5.08 7.59
C PRO A 196 13.20 4.37 8.83
N GLU A 197 11.89 4.18 8.85
CA GLU A 197 11.14 3.53 9.93
C GLU A 197 10.16 2.52 9.34
N PHE A 198 9.84 1.48 10.10
CA PHE A 198 8.80 0.55 9.71
C PHE A 198 7.42 1.15 9.97
N VAL A 199 6.57 1.14 8.94
CA VAL A 199 5.20 1.69 9.02
C VAL A 199 4.10 0.65 8.77
N THR A 200 4.45 -0.51 8.23
CA THR A 200 3.48 -1.57 7.95
C THR A 200 4.03 -2.97 8.23
N ARG A 201 3.14 -3.87 8.65
CA ARG A 201 3.35 -5.31 8.74
C ARG A 201 2.47 -5.99 7.72
N MET A 202 3.06 -6.45 6.63
CA MET A 202 2.36 -7.19 5.58
C MET A 202 2.30 -8.68 5.90
N ARG A 203 1.13 -9.26 5.85
CA ARG A 203 0.95 -10.71 5.99
C ARG A 203 1.38 -11.42 4.69
N MET A 204 2.11 -12.53 4.82
CA MET A 204 2.40 -13.39 3.67
C MET A 204 1.10 -14.09 3.20
N GLY A 205 1.04 -14.52 1.93
CA GLY A 205 -0.13 -15.19 1.35
C GLY A 205 -1.02 -14.32 0.46
N GLY A 206 -0.72 -12.99 0.37
CA GLY A 206 -1.44 -12.07 -0.53
C GLY A 206 -1.18 -12.33 -2.02
N MET A 207 -1.91 -11.61 -2.89
CA MET A 207 -1.86 -11.78 -4.36
C MET A 207 -0.45 -11.70 -4.96
N SER A 208 0.42 -10.86 -4.42
CA SER A 208 1.80 -10.68 -4.90
C SER A 208 2.75 -11.84 -4.56
N THR A 209 2.35 -12.71 -3.65
CA THR A 209 3.14 -13.88 -3.21
C THR A 209 2.60 -15.20 -3.75
N ASP A 210 1.43 -15.19 -4.38
CA ASP A 210 0.78 -16.35 -4.98
C ASP A 210 1.55 -16.86 -6.20
N ALA A 211 2.06 -18.09 -6.10
CA ALA A 211 2.85 -18.72 -7.16
C ALA A 211 2.05 -18.92 -8.46
N SER A 212 0.74 -19.16 -8.38
CA SER A 212 -0.13 -19.37 -9.55
C SER A 212 -0.27 -18.11 -10.41
N LYS A 213 -0.10 -16.93 -9.82
CA LYS A 213 -0.25 -15.62 -10.48
C LYS A 213 1.06 -15.07 -11.05
N ARG A 214 2.20 -15.77 -10.87
CA ARG A 214 3.54 -15.27 -11.30
C ARG A 214 3.61 -14.92 -12.79
N LYS A 215 3.05 -15.76 -13.67
CA LYS A 215 3.05 -15.49 -15.13
C LYS A 215 2.26 -14.22 -15.46
N LYS A 216 1.08 -14.06 -14.87
CA LYS A 216 0.24 -12.86 -15.06
C LYS A 216 0.94 -11.62 -14.56
N MET A 217 1.50 -11.65 -13.34
CA MET A 217 2.28 -10.55 -12.76
C MET A 217 3.50 -10.19 -13.62
N TRP A 218 4.19 -11.21 -14.17
CA TRP A 218 5.31 -10.97 -15.09
C TRP A 218 4.85 -10.18 -16.32
N ASN A 219 3.78 -10.61 -16.96
CA ASN A 219 3.28 -9.98 -18.18
C ASN A 219 2.76 -8.56 -17.92
N GLU A 220 2.07 -8.35 -16.80
CA GLU A 220 1.59 -7.01 -16.41
C GLU A 220 2.75 -6.06 -16.10
N ASP A 221 3.80 -6.51 -15.38
CA ASP A 221 5.01 -5.70 -15.16
C ASP A 221 5.70 -5.32 -16.49
N ILE A 222 5.82 -6.27 -17.43
CA ILE A 222 6.36 -5.98 -18.77
C ILE A 222 5.51 -4.94 -19.50
N ARG A 223 4.17 -5.07 -19.45
CA ARG A 223 3.25 -4.08 -20.01
C ARG A 223 3.47 -2.70 -19.40
N VAL A 224 3.59 -2.58 -18.08
CA VAL A 224 3.89 -1.32 -17.39
C VAL A 224 5.19 -0.72 -17.94
N TYR A 225 6.30 -1.43 -17.82
CA TYR A 225 7.60 -0.88 -18.22
C TYR A 225 7.70 -0.56 -19.72
N THR A 226 7.00 -1.31 -20.57
CA THR A 226 6.89 -1.01 -22.00
C THR A 226 6.14 0.32 -22.21
N GLY A 227 5.02 0.52 -21.51
CA GLY A 227 4.22 1.75 -21.58
C GLY A 227 5.01 3.01 -21.21
N TYR A 228 5.97 2.89 -20.28
CA TYR A 228 6.87 4.00 -19.91
C TYR A 228 8.16 4.07 -20.75
N GLY A 229 8.27 3.26 -21.80
CA GLY A 229 9.43 3.30 -22.71
C GLY A 229 10.75 2.80 -22.09
N PHE A 230 10.71 2.01 -21.02
CA PHE A 230 11.92 1.44 -20.43
C PHE A 230 12.50 0.37 -21.35
N LYS A 231 13.77 0.53 -21.71
CA LYS A 231 14.48 -0.41 -22.60
C LYS A 231 15.86 -0.73 -22.03
N PRO A 232 16.28 -2.02 -22.03
CA PRO A 232 15.51 -3.21 -22.38
C PRO A 232 14.55 -3.62 -21.22
N VAL A 233 13.29 -3.86 -21.53
CA VAL A 233 12.21 -4.12 -20.53
C VAL A 233 12.48 -5.35 -19.68
N THR A 234 12.97 -6.42 -20.29
CA THR A 234 13.32 -7.66 -19.60
C THR A 234 14.41 -7.44 -18.53
N LEU A 235 15.40 -6.59 -18.83
CA LEU A 235 16.45 -6.24 -17.88
C LEU A 235 15.87 -5.47 -16.68
N THR A 236 14.99 -4.48 -16.92
CA THR A 236 14.28 -3.77 -15.84
C THR A 236 13.53 -4.75 -14.93
N LYS A 237 12.85 -5.73 -15.52
CA LYS A 237 12.12 -6.75 -14.76
C LYS A 237 13.06 -7.67 -13.96
N LEU A 238 14.17 -8.09 -14.53
CA LEU A 238 15.19 -8.89 -13.83
C LEU A 238 15.82 -8.11 -12.68
N MET A 239 16.12 -6.82 -12.89
CA MET A 239 16.63 -5.94 -11.84
C MET A 239 15.59 -5.75 -10.72
N LYS A 240 14.28 -5.62 -11.03
CA LYS A 240 13.21 -5.63 -10.01
C LYS A 240 13.26 -6.86 -9.12
N MET A 241 13.58 -8.02 -9.68
CA MET A 241 13.74 -9.25 -8.90
C MET A 241 15.02 -9.22 -8.06
N ALA A 242 16.12 -8.72 -8.63
CA ALA A 242 17.41 -8.62 -7.93
C ALA A 242 17.33 -7.70 -6.69
N TRP A 243 16.59 -6.59 -6.75
CA TRP A 243 16.34 -5.71 -5.59
C TRP A 243 15.68 -6.40 -4.40
N LYS A 244 15.00 -7.53 -4.62
CA LYS A 244 14.35 -8.31 -3.56
C LYS A 244 15.32 -9.21 -2.78
N VAL A 245 16.47 -9.61 -3.37
CA VAL A 245 17.41 -10.58 -2.77
C VAL A 245 17.96 -10.11 -1.41
N PRO A 246 18.47 -8.87 -1.24
CA PRO A 246 19.00 -8.41 0.04
C PRO A 246 17.96 -8.40 1.18
N GLN A 247 16.69 -8.34 0.84
CA GLN A 247 15.60 -8.23 1.82
C GLN A 247 15.38 -9.53 2.60
N PHE A 248 15.70 -10.68 1.99
CA PHE A 248 15.66 -11.99 2.65
C PHE A 248 16.88 -12.23 3.53
N ILE A 249 18.04 -11.69 3.15
CA ILE A 249 19.29 -11.84 3.92
C ILE A 249 19.18 -11.06 5.23
N LYS A 250 18.71 -9.82 5.18
CA LYS A 250 18.55 -8.94 6.36
C LYS A 250 17.54 -9.46 7.39
N ALA A 251 16.62 -10.34 7.01
CA ALA A 251 15.64 -10.92 7.94
C ALA A 251 16.26 -12.01 8.85
N LYS A 252 17.39 -12.60 8.48
CA LYS A 252 18.05 -13.68 9.25
C LYS A 252 18.90 -13.19 10.43
N PHE A 253 19.14 -11.87 10.52
CA PHE A 253 20.02 -11.26 11.53
C PHE A 253 19.24 -10.49 12.61
N MET A 254 18.07 -11.00 13.02
CA MET A 254 17.31 -10.57 14.20
C MET A 254 17.08 -11.71 15.15
#